data_e7068121265739fc358fc7bbea8e3215
#
_entry.id   e7068121265739fc358fc7bbea8e3215
#
_cell.length_a   1.000
_cell.length_b   1.000
_cell.length_c   1.000
_cell.angle_alpha   90.00
_cell.angle_beta   90.00
_cell.angle_gamma   90.00
#
_symmetry.space_group_name_H-M   'P 1'
#
loop_
_entity.id
_entity.type
_entity.pdbx_description
1 polymer ?
#
loop_
_entity_poly.entity_id
_entity_poly.type
_entity_poly.pdbx_seq_one_letter_code
_entity_poly.pdbx_strand_id
1 'polypeptide(L)'
;MADYTHMNLSEVKDSAPGFGVDEFQEARFAREDLEAEQAGLAHIKVKPGKRMPFGHKHDKAEEIYVVIAGSGRIKLDDEVIEVTELDAIRISPEVARCMEAGPDGLSVLAMGAHHDKDGEILPNWWSD
;
A
#
# COMPACT_ATOMS: atom_id res chain seq x y z
N MET A 1 12.71 29.36 -11.76
CA MET A 1 11.50 28.77 -11.12
C MET A 1 11.85 27.40 -10.61
N ALA A 2 11.46 27.11 -9.39
CA ALA A 2 11.62 25.75 -8.87
C ALA A 2 10.58 24.84 -9.55
N ASP A 3 10.99 23.62 -9.86
CA ASP A 3 10.10 22.60 -10.41
C ASP A 3 9.66 21.67 -9.29
N TYR A 4 8.42 21.83 -8.83
CA TYR A 4 7.87 20.97 -7.79
C TYR A 4 6.34 20.91 -7.89
N THR A 5 5.78 19.88 -7.26
CA THR A 5 4.33 19.75 -7.08
C THR A 5 4.04 19.65 -5.58
N HIS A 6 3.05 20.39 -5.12
CA HIS A 6 2.63 20.37 -3.72
C HIS A 6 1.13 20.11 -3.63
N MET A 7 0.75 19.06 -2.93
CA MET A 7 -0.66 18.74 -2.75
C MET A 7 -0.84 17.94 -1.45
N ASN A 8 -2.07 17.82 -1.01
CA ASN A 8 -2.42 16.97 0.11
C ASN A 8 -2.90 15.62 -0.41
N LEU A 9 -2.43 14.53 0.17
CA LEU A 9 -2.83 13.19 -0.27
C LEU A 9 -4.34 12.95 -0.16
N SER A 10 -5.03 13.66 0.71
CA SER A 10 -6.49 13.55 0.80
C SER A 10 -7.20 14.02 -0.47
N GLU A 11 -6.53 14.79 -1.32
CA GLU A 11 -7.07 15.26 -2.59
C GLU A 11 -6.94 14.22 -3.71
N VAL A 12 -6.12 13.20 -3.50
CA VAL A 12 -5.95 12.11 -4.47
C VAL A 12 -7.20 11.22 -4.41
N LYS A 13 -7.71 10.83 -5.57
CA LYS A 13 -8.90 9.99 -5.66
C LYS A 13 -8.64 8.64 -4.96
N ASP A 14 -9.60 8.22 -4.14
CA ASP A 14 -9.61 6.87 -3.61
C ASP A 14 -9.97 5.90 -4.75
N SER A 15 -9.05 5.02 -5.10
CA SER A 15 -9.22 4.05 -6.19
C SER A 15 -9.92 2.77 -5.76
N ALA A 16 -10.12 2.56 -4.45
CA ALA A 16 -10.69 1.31 -3.96
C ALA A 16 -12.10 1.02 -4.50
N PRO A 17 -13.03 2.01 -4.59
CA PRO A 17 -14.35 1.75 -5.18
C PRO A 17 -14.28 1.26 -6.62
N GLY A 18 -13.35 1.81 -7.42
CA GLY A 18 -13.16 1.41 -8.81
C GLY A 18 -12.68 -0.04 -8.96
N PHE A 19 -12.04 -0.57 -7.94
CA PHE A 19 -11.60 -1.97 -7.93
C PHE A 19 -12.56 -2.88 -7.15
N GLY A 20 -13.66 -2.34 -6.61
CA GLY A 20 -14.64 -3.13 -5.86
C GLY A 20 -14.17 -3.57 -4.48
N VAL A 21 -13.21 -2.88 -3.88
CA VAL A 21 -12.61 -3.27 -2.59
C VAL A 21 -12.80 -2.22 -1.49
N ASP A 22 -13.67 -1.25 -1.70
CA ASP A 22 -13.90 -0.15 -0.76
C ASP A 22 -14.52 -0.59 0.58
N GLU A 23 -15.08 -1.79 0.64
CA GLU A 23 -15.52 -2.37 1.92
C GLU A 23 -14.33 -2.59 2.86
N PHE A 24 -13.15 -2.88 2.31
CA PHE A 24 -11.98 -3.30 3.08
C PHE A 24 -10.96 -2.20 3.28
N GLN A 25 -10.85 -1.27 2.33
CA GLN A 25 -9.74 -0.32 2.31
C GLN A 25 -10.04 0.95 1.51
N GLU A 26 -9.17 1.95 1.68
CA GLU A 26 -8.99 3.08 0.78
C GLU A 26 -7.60 2.95 0.14
N ALA A 27 -7.45 3.42 -1.08
CA ALA A 27 -6.17 3.38 -1.78
C ALA A 27 -6.01 4.62 -2.66
N ARG A 28 -5.01 5.43 -2.35
CA ARG A 28 -4.72 6.66 -3.10
C ARG A 28 -3.33 6.56 -3.70
N PHE A 29 -3.29 6.45 -5.02
CA PHE A 29 -2.05 6.35 -5.80
C PHE A 29 -1.70 7.74 -6.30
N ALA A 30 -0.62 8.31 -5.78
CA ALA A 30 -0.33 9.73 -5.92
C ALA A 30 0.68 10.09 -7.02
N ARG A 31 1.32 9.12 -7.64
CA ARG A 31 2.39 9.40 -8.60
C ARG A 31 1.98 10.37 -9.71
N GLU A 32 0.85 10.09 -10.37
CA GLU A 32 0.39 10.93 -11.47
C GLU A 32 -0.05 12.31 -11.00
N ASP A 33 -0.77 12.36 -9.88
CA ASP A 33 -1.23 13.63 -9.32
C ASP A 33 -0.06 14.53 -8.91
N LEU A 34 1.02 13.91 -8.44
CA LEU A 34 2.25 14.63 -8.09
C LEU A 34 3.13 14.93 -9.30
N GLU A 35 2.80 14.40 -10.48
CA GLU A 35 3.61 14.50 -11.68
C GLU A 35 5.00 13.91 -11.49
N ALA A 36 5.10 12.88 -10.65
CA ALA A 36 6.36 12.19 -10.41
C ALA A 36 6.66 11.20 -11.53
N GLU A 37 7.87 11.22 -12.04
CA GLU A 37 8.26 10.33 -13.13
C GLU A 37 8.88 9.04 -12.61
N GLN A 38 9.72 9.13 -11.60
CA GLN A 38 10.51 7.99 -11.12
C GLN A 38 9.98 7.38 -9.84
N ALA A 39 9.41 8.19 -8.97
CA ALA A 39 8.99 7.75 -7.64
C ALA A 39 7.50 7.40 -7.62
N GLY A 40 7.19 6.25 -7.03
CA GLY A 40 5.81 5.88 -6.72
C GLY A 40 5.49 6.18 -5.27
N LEU A 41 4.26 6.58 -5.00
CA LEU A 41 3.75 6.83 -3.66
C LEU A 41 2.28 6.47 -3.61
N ALA A 42 1.90 5.69 -2.60
CA ALA A 42 0.51 5.37 -2.35
C ALA A 42 0.21 5.51 -0.86
N HIS A 43 -1.01 5.94 -0.56
CA HIS A 43 -1.54 5.95 0.79
C HIS A 43 -2.63 4.90 0.87
N ILE A 44 -2.40 3.84 1.63
CA ILE A 44 -3.32 2.73 1.79
C ILE A 44 -3.85 2.76 3.22
N LYS A 45 -5.17 2.72 3.36
CA LYS A 45 -5.82 2.63 4.68
C LYS A 45 -6.68 1.39 4.70
N VAL A 46 -6.29 0.41 5.50
CA VAL A 46 -7.11 -0.79 5.71
C VAL A 46 -8.05 -0.50 6.86
N LYS A 47 -9.34 -0.73 6.63
CA LYS A 47 -10.40 -0.38 7.60
C LYS A 47 -10.29 -1.24 8.86
N PRO A 48 -10.77 -0.72 10.01
CA PRO A 48 -10.66 -1.46 11.29
C PRO A 48 -11.14 -2.90 11.19
N GLY A 49 -10.29 -3.83 11.62
CA GLY A 49 -10.60 -5.25 11.65
C GLY A 49 -10.70 -5.94 10.30
N LYS A 50 -10.40 -5.24 9.21
CA LYS A 50 -10.48 -5.81 7.86
C LYS A 50 -9.12 -6.27 7.36
N ARG A 51 -9.16 -7.19 6.41
CA ARG A 51 -7.99 -7.67 5.67
C ARG A 51 -8.17 -7.30 4.21
N MET A 52 -7.10 -6.88 3.55
CA MET A 52 -7.16 -6.66 2.10
C MET A 52 -7.56 -7.96 1.40
N PRO A 53 -8.47 -7.90 0.42
CA PRO A 53 -8.99 -9.13 -0.23
C PRO A 53 -8.02 -9.74 -1.23
N PHE A 54 -6.86 -9.15 -1.44
CA PHE A 54 -5.84 -9.65 -2.36
C PHE A 54 -4.45 -9.32 -1.82
N GLY A 55 -3.48 -10.14 -2.20
CA GLY A 55 -2.07 -9.81 -2.05
C GLY A 55 -1.51 -9.31 -3.37
N HIS A 56 -0.28 -8.85 -3.36
CA HIS A 56 0.41 -8.51 -4.61
C HIS A 56 1.91 -8.66 -4.45
N LYS A 57 2.59 -8.68 -5.58
CA LYS A 57 4.04 -8.66 -5.64
C LYS A 57 4.47 -7.88 -6.87
N HIS A 58 5.74 -7.57 -6.95
CA HIS A 58 6.33 -6.82 -8.05
C HIS A 58 7.39 -7.63 -8.77
N ASP A 59 7.71 -7.23 -9.98
CA ASP A 59 8.79 -7.84 -10.75
C ASP A 59 10.12 -7.14 -10.48
N LYS A 60 10.11 -5.81 -10.43
CA LYS A 60 11.33 -4.99 -10.33
C LYS A 60 11.35 -4.07 -9.11
N ALA A 61 10.21 -3.53 -8.70
CA ALA A 61 10.18 -2.48 -7.69
C ALA A 61 10.38 -3.01 -6.28
N GLU A 62 11.44 -2.55 -5.64
CA GLU A 62 11.57 -2.63 -4.20
C GLU A 62 10.62 -1.60 -3.59
N GLU A 63 9.89 -1.98 -2.55
CA GLU A 63 8.99 -1.06 -1.87
C GLU A 63 9.38 -0.87 -0.41
N ILE A 64 9.06 0.32 0.10
CA ILE A 64 9.15 0.61 1.52
C ILE A 64 7.76 0.97 1.98
N TYR A 65 7.30 0.30 3.03
CA TYR A 65 6.06 0.64 3.73
C TYR A 65 6.40 1.35 5.03
N VAL A 66 5.70 2.43 5.32
CA VAL A 66 5.80 3.11 6.62
C VAL A 66 4.39 3.16 7.22
N VAL A 67 4.23 2.60 8.40
CA VAL A 67 2.97 2.70 9.14
C VAL A 67 2.87 4.10 9.73
N ILE A 68 1.85 4.86 9.33
CA ILE A 68 1.69 6.24 9.82
C ILE A 68 0.59 6.38 10.87
N ALA A 69 -0.29 5.39 11.00
CA ALA A 69 -1.32 5.38 12.05
C ALA A 69 -1.86 3.96 12.22
N GLY A 70 -2.31 3.65 13.42
CA GLY A 70 -2.94 2.38 13.71
C GLY A 70 -1.96 1.24 13.90
N SER A 71 -2.46 0.03 13.73
CA SER A 71 -1.69 -1.20 13.89
C SER A 71 -2.34 -2.32 13.09
N GLY A 72 -1.62 -3.42 12.93
CA GLY A 72 -2.15 -4.58 12.23
C GLY A 72 -1.08 -5.63 12.00
N ARG A 73 -1.31 -6.43 10.97
CA ARG A 73 -0.37 -7.48 10.57
C ARG A 73 -0.13 -7.40 9.07
N ILE A 74 1.07 -7.75 8.67
CA ILE A 74 1.43 -7.85 7.25
C ILE A 74 1.95 -9.25 7.00
N LYS A 75 1.38 -9.93 6.00
CA LYS A 75 1.88 -11.22 5.56
C LYS A 75 2.86 -10.99 4.41
N LEU A 76 4.06 -11.54 4.56
CA LEU A 76 5.17 -11.43 3.62
C LEU A 76 5.61 -12.86 3.27
N ASP A 77 5.20 -13.35 2.10
CA ASP A 77 5.29 -14.77 1.74
C ASP A 77 4.64 -15.64 2.85
N ASP A 78 5.41 -16.45 3.54
CA ASP A 78 4.89 -17.33 4.60
C ASP A 78 4.98 -16.73 5.99
N GLU A 79 5.56 -15.53 6.12
CA GLU A 79 5.71 -14.88 7.41
C GLU A 79 4.62 -13.86 7.68
N VAL A 80 4.15 -13.79 8.90
CA VAL A 80 3.21 -12.77 9.36
C VAL A 80 3.88 -11.98 10.46
N ILE A 81 3.97 -10.65 10.27
CA ILE A 81 4.57 -9.76 11.26
C ILE A 81 3.50 -8.82 11.81
N GLU A 82 3.64 -8.45 13.06
CA GLU A 82 2.82 -7.40 13.66
C GLU A 82 3.50 -6.07 13.44
N VAL A 83 2.70 -5.06 13.10
CA VAL A 83 3.21 -3.71 12.82
C VAL A 83 2.44 -2.66 13.60
N THR A 84 3.12 -1.58 13.94
CA THR A 84 2.54 -0.45 14.64
C THR A 84 3.12 0.85 14.10
N GLU A 85 2.62 1.98 14.61
CA GLU A 85 2.99 3.31 14.13
C GLU A 85 4.50 3.50 14.07
N LEU A 86 4.97 4.04 12.96
CA LEU A 86 6.35 4.33 12.60
C LEU A 86 7.21 3.10 12.26
N ASP A 87 6.64 1.90 12.26
CA ASP A 87 7.36 0.76 11.71
C ASP A 87 7.60 0.99 10.22
N ALA A 88 8.81 0.67 9.77
CA ALA A 88 9.18 0.73 8.36
C ALA A 88 9.61 -0.66 7.89
N ILE A 89 9.11 -1.07 6.74
CA ILE A 89 9.39 -2.39 6.18
C ILE A 89 9.91 -2.23 4.76
N ARG A 90 11.11 -2.74 4.48
CA ARG A 90 11.60 -2.85 3.11
C ARG A 90 11.17 -4.20 2.55
N ILE A 91 10.58 -4.21 1.38
CA ILE A 91 10.04 -5.43 0.77
C ILE A 91 10.67 -5.61 -0.60
N SER A 92 11.35 -6.74 -0.79
CA SER A 92 11.91 -7.10 -2.11
C SER A 92 10.78 -7.31 -3.12
N PRO A 93 11.03 -7.06 -4.41
CA PRO A 93 9.97 -7.10 -5.42
C PRO A 93 9.13 -8.38 -5.40
N GLU A 94 9.77 -9.52 -5.41
CA GLU A 94 9.13 -10.82 -5.57
C GLU A 94 8.40 -11.33 -4.32
N VAL A 95 8.55 -10.65 -3.18
CA VAL A 95 7.85 -11.04 -1.94
C VAL A 95 6.38 -10.69 -2.05
N ALA A 96 5.52 -11.70 -1.97
CA ALA A 96 4.08 -11.48 -1.95
C ALA A 96 3.68 -10.87 -0.60
N ARG A 97 2.79 -9.87 -0.62
CA ARG A 97 2.42 -9.12 0.57
C ARG A 97 0.93 -8.80 0.61
N CYS A 98 0.39 -8.76 1.82
CA CYS A 98 -0.99 -8.39 2.08
C CYS A 98 -1.10 -7.83 3.50
N MET A 99 -2.00 -6.88 3.70
CA MET A 99 -2.16 -6.20 4.98
C MET A 99 -3.50 -6.51 5.63
N GLU A 100 -3.49 -6.56 6.97
CA GLU A 100 -4.69 -6.71 7.79
C GLU A 100 -4.64 -5.68 8.90
N ALA A 101 -5.74 -4.97 9.11
CA ALA A 101 -5.80 -3.96 10.16
C ALA A 101 -6.22 -4.54 11.50
N GLY A 102 -5.66 -3.97 12.56
CA GLY A 102 -6.16 -4.19 13.91
C GLY A 102 -7.44 -3.39 14.16
N PRO A 103 -7.90 -3.31 15.42
CA PRO A 103 -9.18 -2.69 15.75
C PRO A 103 -9.28 -1.20 15.45
N ASP A 104 -8.15 -0.51 15.35
CA ASP A 104 -8.11 0.93 15.06
C ASP A 104 -7.80 1.25 13.60
N GLY A 105 -7.72 0.25 12.74
CA GLY A 105 -7.33 0.43 11.36
C GLY A 105 -5.81 0.44 11.19
N LEU A 106 -5.37 0.45 9.93
CA LEU A 106 -3.96 0.48 9.59
C LEU A 106 -3.75 1.43 8.41
N SER A 107 -2.96 2.46 8.60
CA SER A 107 -2.65 3.45 7.59
C SER A 107 -1.17 3.38 7.23
N VAL A 108 -0.88 3.19 5.94
CA VAL A 108 0.47 2.92 5.45
C VAL A 108 0.78 3.82 4.26
N LEU A 109 1.99 4.38 4.25
CA LEU A 109 2.55 4.96 3.03
C LEU A 109 3.42 3.89 2.37
N ALA A 110 3.17 3.65 1.09
CA ALA A 110 3.95 2.73 0.27
C ALA A 110 4.71 3.52 -0.78
N MET A 111 6.00 3.30 -0.89
CA MET A 111 6.84 4.05 -1.80
C MET A 111 7.89 3.16 -2.46
N GLY A 112 8.23 3.50 -3.69
CA GLY A 112 9.24 2.78 -4.45
C GLY A 112 9.42 3.40 -5.83
N ALA A 113 10.40 2.90 -6.57
CA ALA A 113 10.62 3.34 -7.94
C ALA A 113 9.46 2.86 -8.82
N HIS A 114 8.99 3.72 -9.71
CA HIS A 114 7.93 3.34 -10.63
C HIS A 114 8.49 2.51 -11.78
N HIS A 115 7.83 1.39 -12.06
CA HIS A 115 8.08 0.54 -13.24
C HIS A 115 6.74 0.18 -13.86
N ASP A 116 6.60 0.36 -15.17
CA ASP A 116 5.35 0.06 -15.88
C ASP A 116 5.03 -1.45 -15.82
N LYS A 117 3.75 -1.77 -15.57
CA LYS A 117 3.24 -3.15 -15.57
C LYS A 117 4.02 -4.08 -14.64
N ASP A 118 4.47 -3.57 -13.52
CA ASP A 118 5.36 -4.26 -12.61
C ASP A 118 4.64 -5.11 -11.57
N GLY A 119 3.39 -4.79 -11.25
CA GLY A 119 2.64 -5.44 -10.19
C GLY A 119 1.84 -6.64 -10.67
N GLU A 120 1.73 -7.65 -9.82
CA GLU A 120 0.87 -8.81 -10.03
C GLU A 120 -0.08 -8.94 -8.85
N ILE A 121 -1.38 -9.01 -9.12
CA ILE A 121 -2.43 -9.16 -8.11
C ILE A 121 -2.67 -10.63 -7.83
N LEU A 122 -2.76 -10.99 -6.55
CA LEU A 122 -2.96 -12.38 -6.09
C LEU A 122 -4.28 -12.44 -5.32
N PRO A 123 -5.42 -12.74 -5.99
CA PRO A 123 -6.72 -12.75 -5.33
C PRO A 123 -6.78 -13.80 -4.21
N ASN A 124 -7.39 -13.41 -3.09
CA ASN A 124 -7.60 -14.30 -1.92
C ASN A 124 -6.33 -14.97 -1.41
N TRP A 125 -5.18 -14.31 -1.60
CA TRP A 125 -3.89 -14.90 -1.27
C TRP A 125 -3.72 -15.16 0.23
N TRP A 126 -4.22 -14.28 1.08
CA TRP A 126 -4.18 -14.47 2.52
C TRP A 126 -5.56 -14.88 3.01
N SER A 127 -5.87 -16.14 2.85
CA SER A 127 -7.11 -16.73 3.34
C SER A 127 -6.78 -17.84 4.32
N ASP A 128 -7.32 -17.76 5.53
CA ASP A 128 -7.12 -18.76 6.57
C ASP A 128 -8.42 -19.08 7.28
#